data_f5d883cb898eba1b0b8f6f369edc7040
#
_entry.id   f5d883cb898eba1b0b8f6f369edc7040
#
_cell.length_a   1.000
_cell.length_b   1.000
_cell.length_c   1.000
_cell.angle_alpha   90.00
_cell.angle_beta   90.00
_cell.angle_gamma   90.00
#
_symmetry.space_group_name_H-M   'P 1'
#
loop_
_entity.id
_entity.type
_entity.pdbx_description
1 polymer ?
#
loop_
_entity_poly.entity_id
_entity_poly.type
_entity_poly.pdbx_seq_one_letter_code
_entity_poly.pdbx_strand_id
1 'polypeptide(L)'
;MRTFHKSLAFKSLTGVIVALAMGPAFADEVQVAVAANFTAPIQAIAKDFEADTGHKLVASFGSTGQIYTQIKNGAPFEVFLSADDSTPAKLENEGDIVKGSRFTYAVGTLALWSAKEGYVDAKGDVLKKNQYQHLSIANPKAAPYGLAATQVLAKLGLTDATKPKIVEGQSITQAYQFVSTGNAELGFVALSQIYKDGKVTGGSAWIVPAEMHDPIKQDAVILNKGKDNAAAKSLIEYLKGPKAAAVIKSFGYQL
;
A
#
# COMPACT_ATOMS: atom_id res chain seq x y z
N MET A 1 -83.24 -0.11 47.61
CA MET A 1 -81.82 -0.52 47.66
C MET A 1 -81.23 -0.33 46.30
N ARG A 2 -80.33 0.69 46.12
CA ARG A 2 -79.72 1.01 44.87
C ARG A 2 -78.28 0.53 44.89
N THR A 3 -77.97 -0.44 44.06
CA THR A 3 -76.56 -0.92 43.86
C THR A 3 -75.86 -0.12 42.78
N PHE A 4 -74.76 0.59 43.14
CA PHE A 4 -73.88 1.31 42.23
C PHE A 4 -72.87 0.31 41.68
N HIS A 5 -72.87 0.17 40.35
CA HIS A 5 -71.75 -0.47 39.62
C HIS A 5 -70.74 0.57 39.26
N LYS A 6 -69.51 0.46 39.79
CA LYS A 6 -68.34 1.24 39.35
C LYS A 6 -67.68 0.52 38.15
N SER A 7 -67.75 1.13 36.99
CA SER A 7 -67.02 0.68 35.82
C SER A 7 -65.56 1.11 35.92
N LEU A 8 -64.63 0.16 35.90
CA LEU A 8 -63.20 0.39 35.85
C LEU A 8 -62.76 0.46 34.35
N ALA A 9 -62.38 1.65 33.86
CA ALA A 9 -61.84 1.83 32.53
C ALA A 9 -60.36 1.42 32.51
N PHE A 10 -60.04 0.34 31.81
CA PHE A 10 -58.67 -0.13 31.54
C PHE A 10 -58.14 0.63 30.34
N LYS A 11 -57.20 1.59 30.56
CA LYS A 11 -56.48 2.26 29.50
C LYS A 11 -55.35 1.35 29.02
N SER A 12 -55.53 0.71 27.85
CA SER A 12 -54.53 -0.08 27.16
C SER A 12 -53.49 0.90 26.52
N LEU A 13 -52.29 0.87 27.07
CA LEU A 13 -51.15 1.61 26.54
C LEU A 13 -50.45 0.73 25.47
N THR A 14 -50.79 0.95 24.19
CA THR A 14 -50.18 0.24 23.08
C THR A 14 -48.78 0.82 22.84
N GLY A 15 -47.75 0.17 23.37
CA GLY A 15 -46.36 0.49 23.07
C GLY A 15 -46.02 0.07 21.64
N VAL A 16 -45.76 1.03 20.76
CA VAL A 16 -45.21 0.81 19.41
C VAL A 16 -43.73 0.46 19.58
N ILE A 17 -43.39 -0.83 19.45
CA ILE A 17 -41.98 -1.27 19.31
C ILE A 17 -41.57 -0.99 17.86
N VAL A 18 -40.79 0.07 17.65
CA VAL A 18 -40.10 0.30 16.39
C VAL A 18 -38.90 -0.67 16.37
N ALA A 19 -39.12 -1.84 15.77
CA ALA A 19 -38.00 -2.71 15.41
C ALA A 19 -37.20 -2.04 14.28
N LEU A 20 -36.04 -1.47 14.63
CA LEU A 20 -35.04 -1.13 13.62
C LEU A 20 -34.63 -2.44 12.94
N ALA A 21 -35.13 -2.65 11.73
CA ALA A 21 -34.66 -3.72 10.86
C ALA A 21 -33.19 -3.35 10.44
N MET A 22 -32.22 -3.83 11.20
CA MET A 22 -30.85 -3.96 10.69
C MET A 22 -30.92 -5.03 9.59
N GLY A 23 -31.03 -4.58 8.34
CA GLY A 23 -30.86 -5.46 7.18
C GLY A 23 -29.51 -6.16 7.30
N PRO A 24 -29.39 -7.42 6.82
CA PRO A 24 -28.09 -8.08 6.78
C PRO A 24 -27.14 -7.19 5.96
N ALA A 25 -26.05 -6.73 6.59
CA ALA A 25 -24.95 -6.12 5.86
C ALA A 25 -24.39 -7.24 4.96
N PHE A 26 -24.67 -7.18 3.66
CA PHE A 26 -24.05 -8.10 2.72
C PHE A 26 -22.54 -7.83 2.72
N ALA A 27 -21.76 -8.88 2.95
CA ALA A 27 -20.33 -8.86 2.83
C ALA A 27 -19.99 -8.71 1.34
N ASP A 28 -19.55 -7.52 0.92
CA ASP A 28 -19.08 -7.27 -0.44
C ASP A 28 -17.58 -7.59 -0.54
N GLU A 29 -17.16 -7.97 -1.74
CA GLU A 29 -15.75 -8.14 -2.10
C GLU A 29 -15.27 -6.93 -2.89
N VAL A 30 -14.04 -6.46 -2.63
CA VAL A 30 -13.41 -5.38 -3.39
C VAL A 30 -12.14 -5.86 -4.08
N GLN A 31 -12.04 -5.63 -5.39
CA GLN A 31 -10.87 -5.94 -6.22
C GLN A 31 -9.86 -4.80 -6.14
N VAL A 32 -8.73 -5.03 -5.51
CA VAL A 32 -7.72 -4.01 -5.21
C VAL A 32 -6.44 -4.26 -5.98
N ALA A 33 -6.04 -3.30 -6.82
CA ALA A 33 -4.71 -3.28 -7.40
C ALA A 33 -3.75 -2.60 -6.42
N VAL A 34 -2.65 -3.25 -6.10
CA VAL A 34 -1.73 -2.81 -5.05
C VAL A 34 -0.30 -2.77 -5.58
N ALA A 35 0.36 -1.63 -5.44
CA ALA A 35 1.77 -1.52 -5.75
C ALA A 35 2.60 -2.48 -4.87
N ALA A 36 3.55 -3.17 -5.49
CA ALA A 36 4.26 -4.33 -4.93
C ALA A 36 5.00 -4.05 -3.59
N ASN A 37 5.41 -2.80 -3.35
CA ASN A 37 6.02 -2.38 -2.09
C ASN A 37 5.06 -2.47 -0.88
N PHE A 38 3.75 -2.41 -1.14
CA PHE A 38 2.71 -2.40 -0.10
C PHE A 38 2.09 -3.79 0.16
N THR A 39 2.67 -4.86 -0.41
CA THR A 39 2.16 -6.23 -0.30
C THR A 39 1.97 -6.68 1.16
N ALA A 40 3.01 -6.63 1.98
CA ALA A 40 2.91 -7.09 3.36
C ALA A 40 1.98 -6.21 4.23
N PRO A 41 2.02 -4.86 4.15
CA PRO A 41 1.07 -4.01 4.86
C PRO A 41 -0.38 -4.29 4.50
N ILE A 42 -0.73 -4.39 3.20
CA ILE A 42 -2.12 -4.59 2.81
C ILE A 42 -2.65 -5.97 3.20
N GLN A 43 -1.80 -7.00 3.21
CA GLN A 43 -2.18 -8.33 3.70
C GLN A 43 -2.50 -8.33 5.20
N ALA A 44 -1.79 -7.52 6.00
CA ALA A 44 -2.10 -7.32 7.41
C ALA A 44 -3.41 -6.52 7.58
N ILE A 45 -3.54 -5.40 6.85
CA ILE A 45 -4.74 -4.56 6.86
C ILE A 45 -5.98 -5.34 6.41
N ALA A 46 -5.87 -6.23 5.41
CA ALA A 46 -7.00 -7.00 4.89
C ALA A 46 -7.65 -7.88 5.95
N LYS A 47 -6.86 -8.48 6.85
CA LYS A 47 -7.37 -9.29 7.95
C LYS A 47 -8.19 -8.48 8.94
N ASP A 48 -7.65 -7.31 9.32
CA ASP A 48 -8.31 -6.41 10.26
C ASP A 48 -9.57 -5.77 9.62
N PHE A 49 -9.47 -5.41 8.34
CA PHE A 49 -10.58 -4.87 7.55
C PHE A 49 -11.74 -5.86 7.45
N GLU A 50 -11.46 -7.13 7.11
CA GLU A 50 -12.48 -8.18 7.04
C GLU A 50 -13.12 -8.42 8.40
N ALA A 51 -12.32 -8.49 9.47
CA ALA A 51 -12.83 -8.70 10.83
C ALA A 51 -13.72 -7.54 11.33
N ASP A 52 -13.37 -6.29 10.97
CA ASP A 52 -14.08 -5.10 11.45
C ASP A 52 -15.32 -4.75 10.62
N THR A 53 -15.33 -5.07 9.32
CA THR A 53 -16.36 -4.60 8.39
C THR A 53 -17.20 -5.73 7.79
N GLY A 54 -16.71 -6.96 7.83
CA GLY A 54 -17.28 -8.10 7.13
C GLY A 54 -16.99 -8.11 5.62
N HIS A 55 -16.44 -7.02 5.05
CA HIS A 55 -16.08 -6.95 3.64
C HIS A 55 -14.76 -7.67 3.36
N LYS A 56 -14.64 -8.27 2.18
CA LYS A 56 -13.44 -8.98 1.78
C LYS A 56 -12.61 -8.18 0.79
N LEU A 57 -11.29 -8.13 1.02
CA LEU A 57 -10.31 -7.52 0.11
C LEU A 57 -9.60 -8.58 -0.71
N VAL A 58 -9.66 -8.46 -2.05
CA VAL A 58 -8.93 -9.32 -2.99
C VAL A 58 -7.85 -8.49 -3.68
N ALA A 59 -6.59 -8.74 -3.32
CA ALA A 59 -5.46 -7.96 -3.80
C ALA A 59 -4.75 -8.60 -4.99
N SER A 60 -4.44 -7.77 -6.00
CA SER A 60 -3.53 -8.09 -7.10
C SER A 60 -2.32 -7.17 -7.03
N PHE A 61 -1.11 -7.72 -7.22
CA PHE A 61 0.13 -6.99 -7.00
C PHE A 61 0.91 -6.77 -8.31
N GLY A 62 1.52 -5.59 -8.45
CA GLY A 62 2.36 -5.26 -9.59
C GLY A 62 3.15 -3.97 -9.38
N SER A 63 3.98 -3.56 -10.35
CA SER A 63 4.53 -2.21 -10.35
C SER A 63 3.43 -1.19 -10.72
N THR A 64 3.56 0.05 -10.24
CA THR A 64 2.60 1.14 -10.52
C THR A 64 2.29 1.27 -12.01
N GLY A 65 3.32 1.27 -12.87
CA GLY A 65 3.15 1.40 -14.33
C GLY A 65 2.49 0.19 -14.98
N GLN A 66 2.74 -1.04 -14.49
CA GLN A 66 2.04 -2.24 -14.96
C GLN A 66 0.57 -2.19 -14.59
N ILE A 67 0.24 -1.80 -13.35
CA ILE A 67 -1.14 -1.66 -12.89
C ILE A 67 -1.86 -0.56 -13.69
N TYR A 68 -1.22 0.59 -13.92
CA TYR A 68 -1.80 1.64 -14.77
C TYR A 68 -2.18 1.08 -16.16
N THR A 69 -1.27 0.33 -16.79
CA THR A 69 -1.54 -0.29 -18.10
C THR A 69 -2.72 -1.27 -18.02
N GLN A 70 -2.82 -2.09 -16.98
CA GLN A 70 -3.94 -3.01 -16.77
C GLN A 70 -5.27 -2.27 -16.58
N ILE A 71 -5.29 -1.17 -15.81
CA ILE A 71 -6.47 -0.31 -15.63
C ILE A 71 -6.94 0.23 -16.99
N LYS A 72 -6.02 0.79 -17.78
CA LYS A 72 -6.33 1.32 -19.13
C LYS A 72 -6.83 0.25 -20.10
N ASN A 73 -6.42 -1.00 -19.92
CA ASN A 73 -6.90 -2.16 -20.69
C ASN A 73 -8.16 -2.80 -20.09
N GLY A 74 -8.80 -2.15 -19.12
CA GLY A 74 -10.10 -2.57 -18.61
C GLY A 74 -10.05 -3.67 -17.54
N ALA A 75 -8.93 -3.87 -16.84
CA ALA A 75 -8.85 -4.79 -15.70
C ALA A 75 -9.95 -4.49 -14.66
N PRO A 76 -10.48 -5.50 -13.93
CA PRO A 76 -11.64 -5.35 -13.07
C PRO A 76 -11.31 -4.76 -11.69
N PHE A 77 -10.30 -3.90 -11.61
CA PHE A 77 -9.92 -3.27 -10.35
C PHE A 77 -10.90 -2.17 -9.95
N GLU A 78 -11.18 -2.09 -8.67
CA GLU A 78 -12.13 -1.15 -8.07
C GLU A 78 -11.43 -0.10 -7.20
N VAL A 79 -10.29 -0.48 -6.59
CA VAL A 79 -9.41 0.41 -5.83
C VAL A 79 -7.98 0.23 -6.32
N PHE A 80 -7.23 1.33 -6.40
CA PHE A 80 -5.81 1.30 -6.71
C PHE A 80 -5.00 1.96 -5.60
N LEU A 81 -4.04 1.23 -5.05
CA LEU A 81 -3.04 1.70 -4.10
C LEU A 81 -1.71 1.83 -4.85
N SER A 82 -1.38 3.04 -5.28
CA SER A 82 -0.18 3.35 -6.06
C SER A 82 1.04 3.52 -5.17
N ALA A 83 2.24 3.34 -5.73
CA ALA A 83 3.51 3.69 -5.08
C ALA A 83 3.98 5.12 -5.41
N ASP A 84 3.19 5.90 -6.14
CA ASP A 84 3.39 7.33 -6.39
C ASP A 84 2.06 8.10 -6.31
N ASP A 85 2.12 9.42 -6.36
CA ASP A 85 0.98 10.33 -6.44
C ASP A 85 0.67 10.74 -7.89
N SER A 86 1.65 10.64 -8.79
CA SER A 86 1.54 11.10 -10.17
C SER A 86 0.65 10.21 -11.04
N THR A 87 0.72 8.89 -10.87
CA THR A 87 -0.11 7.94 -11.62
C THR A 87 -1.61 8.05 -11.25
N PRO A 88 -2.00 8.09 -9.95
CA PRO A 88 -3.38 8.41 -9.57
C PRO A 88 -3.86 9.78 -10.05
N ALA A 89 -3.01 10.82 -10.01
CA ALA A 89 -3.34 12.13 -10.57
C ALA A 89 -3.57 12.07 -12.09
N LYS A 90 -2.80 11.28 -12.81
CA LYS A 90 -3.02 11.05 -14.25
C LYS A 90 -4.35 10.36 -14.52
N LEU A 91 -4.69 9.30 -13.77
CA LEU A 91 -6.00 8.63 -13.89
C LEU A 91 -7.16 9.57 -13.55
N GLU A 92 -6.97 10.48 -12.57
CA GLU A 92 -7.95 11.52 -12.22
C GLU A 92 -8.20 12.46 -13.40
N ASN A 93 -7.14 12.97 -14.04
CA ASN A 93 -7.21 13.85 -15.21
C ASN A 93 -7.83 13.15 -16.44
N GLU A 94 -7.64 11.85 -16.56
CA GLU A 94 -8.22 11.00 -17.62
C GLU A 94 -9.69 10.61 -17.33
N GLY A 95 -10.21 10.92 -16.14
CA GLY A 95 -11.58 10.61 -15.75
C GLY A 95 -11.82 9.14 -15.36
N ASP A 96 -10.77 8.40 -15.02
CA ASP A 96 -10.84 6.96 -14.70
C ASP A 96 -11.10 6.66 -13.22
N ILE A 97 -11.18 7.69 -12.36
CA ILE A 97 -11.42 7.54 -10.92
C ILE A 97 -12.69 8.24 -10.46
N VAL A 98 -13.19 7.84 -9.32
CA VAL A 98 -14.24 8.57 -8.59
C VAL A 98 -13.66 9.88 -8.07
N LYS A 99 -14.20 10.99 -8.54
CA LYS A 99 -13.73 12.34 -8.18
C LYS A 99 -13.72 12.54 -6.66
N GLY A 100 -12.58 13.03 -6.14
CA GLY A 100 -12.40 13.29 -4.71
C GLY A 100 -12.07 12.05 -3.87
N SER A 101 -11.88 10.88 -4.47
CA SER A 101 -11.46 9.67 -3.75
C SER A 101 -9.96 9.60 -3.52
N ARG A 102 -9.15 10.40 -4.23
CA ARG A 102 -7.69 10.39 -4.15
C ARG A 102 -7.19 11.00 -2.84
N PHE A 103 -6.30 10.30 -2.16
CA PHE A 103 -5.56 10.79 -1.00
C PHE A 103 -4.24 10.05 -0.83
N THR A 104 -3.25 10.71 -0.20
CA THR A 104 -1.97 10.08 0.16
C THR A 104 -2.17 9.19 1.39
N TYR A 105 -1.94 7.89 1.24
CA TYR A 105 -2.10 6.92 2.32
C TYR A 105 -0.78 6.58 3.02
N ALA A 106 0.37 6.83 2.37
CA ALA A 106 1.70 6.55 2.91
C ALA A 106 2.79 7.35 2.19
N VAL A 107 3.91 7.59 2.87
CA VAL A 107 5.16 8.04 2.25
C VAL A 107 6.20 6.95 2.44
N GLY A 108 6.73 6.44 1.33
CA GLY A 108 7.67 5.33 1.30
C GLY A 108 9.10 5.74 1.62
N THR A 109 9.88 4.79 2.12
CA THR A 109 11.31 4.95 2.36
C THR A 109 12.09 3.94 1.54
N LEU A 110 13.13 4.41 0.84
CA LEU A 110 14.07 3.58 0.09
C LEU A 110 15.18 3.07 1.03
N ALA A 111 15.61 1.84 0.83
CA ALA A 111 16.77 1.29 1.51
C ALA A 111 17.68 0.56 0.51
N LEU A 112 19.00 0.65 0.71
CA LEU A 112 19.95 -0.28 0.11
C LEU A 112 20.09 -1.46 1.07
N TRP A 113 19.93 -2.67 0.59
CA TRP A 113 19.92 -3.86 1.42
C TRP A 113 20.73 -5.01 0.81
N SER A 114 21.29 -5.83 1.66
CA SER A 114 21.86 -7.14 1.35
C SER A 114 21.33 -8.19 2.32
N ALA A 115 21.10 -9.41 1.85
CA ALA A 115 20.75 -10.53 2.70
C ALA A 115 21.93 -10.97 3.63
N LYS A 116 23.14 -10.49 3.36
CA LYS A 116 24.34 -10.78 4.17
C LYS A 116 24.47 -9.77 5.29
N GLU A 117 24.66 -10.26 6.52
CA GLU A 117 24.94 -9.42 7.68
C GLU A 117 26.23 -8.63 7.48
N GLY A 118 26.20 -7.33 7.84
CA GLY A 118 27.37 -6.45 7.78
C GLY A 118 27.89 -6.11 6.39
N TYR A 119 27.23 -6.55 5.32
CA TYR A 119 27.67 -6.26 3.93
C TYR A 119 27.37 -4.82 3.52
N VAL A 120 26.22 -4.30 3.90
CA VAL A 120 25.84 -2.90 3.71
C VAL A 120 26.06 -2.16 5.02
N ASP A 121 26.93 -1.16 4.99
CA ASP A 121 27.19 -0.29 6.14
C ASP A 121 26.12 0.80 6.28
N ALA A 122 26.03 1.44 7.45
CA ALA A 122 25.01 2.43 7.77
C ALA A 122 25.07 3.73 6.91
N LYS A 123 26.08 3.89 6.04
CA LYS A 123 26.25 5.05 5.17
C LYS A 123 26.13 4.69 3.68
N GLY A 124 26.00 3.39 3.37
CA GLY A 124 25.95 2.91 1.99
C GLY A 124 27.29 3.01 1.23
N ASP A 125 28.41 3.11 1.95
CA ASP A 125 29.73 3.26 1.33
C ASP A 125 30.14 2.04 0.48
N VAL A 126 29.49 0.89 0.66
CA VAL A 126 29.62 -0.28 -0.21
C VAL A 126 29.38 0.06 -1.69
N LEU A 127 28.48 1.01 -1.99
CA LEU A 127 28.23 1.48 -3.36
C LEU A 127 29.49 2.13 -3.96
N LYS A 128 30.16 2.98 -3.21
CA LYS A 128 31.39 3.69 -3.65
C LYS A 128 32.57 2.73 -3.79
N LYS A 129 32.67 1.72 -2.92
CA LYS A 129 33.71 0.68 -3.01
C LYS A 129 33.58 -0.15 -4.28
N ASN A 130 32.35 -0.27 -4.82
CA ASN A 130 32.03 -0.91 -6.09
C ASN A 130 32.57 -2.35 -6.22
N GLN A 131 32.68 -3.08 -5.11
CA GLN A 131 33.25 -4.44 -5.01
C GLN A 131 32.19 -5.55 -5.11
N TYR A 132 31.01 -5.26 -5.68
CA TYR A 132 29.94 -6.21 -5.97
C TYR A 132 29.86 -6.45 -7.49
N GLN A 133 29.25 -7.55 -7.90
CA GLN A 133 29.01 -7.88 -9.31
C GLN A 133 27.63 -7.40 -9.76
N HIS A 134 26.62 -7.52 -8.90
CA HIS A 134 25.23 -7.22 -9.22
C HIS A 134 24.60 -6.29 -8.18
N LEU A 135 23.97 -5.22 -8.67
CA LEU A 135 23.14 -4.29 -7.91
C LEU A 135 21.71 -4.38 -8.44
N SER A 136 20.79 -4.87 -7.61
CA SER A 136 19.39 -4.95 -8.01
C SER A 136 18.66 -3.63 -7.82
N ILE A 137 17.87 -3.23 -8.82
CA ILE A 137 16.90 -2.14 -8.75
C ILE A 137 15.59 -2.56 -9.40
N ALA A 138 14.47 -1.94 -9.03
CA ALA A 138 13.25 -2.06 -9.83
C ALA A 138 13.36 -1.22 -11.11
N ASN A 139 12.60 -1.59 -12.16
CA ASN A 139 12.55 -0.84 -13.41
C ASN A 139 12.13 0.62 -13.14
N PRO A 140 12.99 1.62 -13.37
CA PRO A 140 12.72 3.02 -13.04
C PRO A 140 11.59 3.65 -13.87
N LYS A 141 11.25 3.05 -15.03
CA LYS A 141 10.17 3.52 -15.90
C LYS A 141 8.79 3.06 -15.40
N ALA A 142 8.74 2.02 -14.58
CA ALA A 142 7.48 1.40 -14.15
C ALA A 142 7.30 1.39 -12.62
N ALA A 143 8.37 1.60 -11.86
CA ALA A 143 8.36 1.48 -10.40
C ALA A 143 8.99 2.71 -9.73
N PRO A 144 8.23 3.45 -8.92
CA PRO A 144 8.72 4.66 -8.23
C PRO A 144 9.97 4.44 -7.38
N TYR A 145 10.08 3.31 -6.70
CA TYR A 145 11.29 2.94 -5.96
C TYR A 145 12.51 2.72 -6.87
N GLY A 146 12.31 2.27 -8.11
CA GLY A 146 13.37 2.17 -9.11
C GLY A 146 13.84 3.55 -9.56
N LEU A 147 12.91 4.48 -9.78
CA LEU A 147 13.24 5.88 -10.08
C LEU A 147 14.02 6.51 -8.93
N ALA A 148 13.58 6.35 -7.69
CA ALA A 148 14.28 6.83 -6.51
C ALA A 148 15.70 6.25 -6.41
N ALA A 149 15.90 4.96 -6.70
CA ALA A 149 17.24 4.34 -6.74
C ALA A 149 18.14 5.00 -7.76
N THR A 150 17.66 5.31 -8.97
CA THR A 150 18.45 6.00 -10.00
C THR A 150 18.81 7.44 -9.57
N GLN A 151 17.92 8.13 -8.88
CA GLN A 151 18.19 9.46 -8.31
C GLN A 151 19.30 9.42 -7.27
N VAL A 152 19.30 8.42 -6.37
CA VAL A 152 20.36 8.21 -5.37
C VAL A 152 21.69 7.96 -6.05
N LEU A 153 21.73 7.06 -7.04
CA LEU A 153 22.96 6.77 -7.80
C LEU A 153 23.50 8.01 -8.52
N ALA A 154 22.62 8.83 -9.09
CA ALA A 154 22.98 10.09 -9.73
C ALA A 154 23.56 11.11 -8.73
N LYS A 155 22.92 11.28 -7.56
CA LYS A 155 23.43 12.18 -6.51
C LYS A 155 24.78 11.75 -5.94
N LEU A 156 25.04 10.43 -5.91
CA LEU A 156 26.34 9.89 -5.50
C LEU A 156 27.41 9.94 -6.60
N GLY A 157 27.04 10.32 -7.84
CA GLY A 157 27.95 10.29 -9.00
C GLY A 157 28.29 8.87 -9.46
N LEU A 158 27.43 7.88 -9.17
CA LEU A 158 27.69 6.46 -9.42
C LEU A 158 26.92 5.87 -10.61
N THR A 159 26.18 6.68 -11.37
CA THR A 159 25.33 6.20 -12.48
C THR A 159 26.13 5.34 -13.47
N ASP A 160 27.24 5.86 -14.00
CA ASP A 160 28.03 5.14 -15.02
C ASP A 160 28.76 3.93 -14.44
N ALA A 161 29.29 4.06 -13.21
CA ALA A 161 30.03 2.99 -12.54
C ALA A 161 29.12 1.78 -12.18
N THR A 162 27.85 2.04 -11.89
CA THR A 162 26.90 0.99 -11.51
C THR A 162 26.14 0.39 -12.70
N LYS A 163 25.98 1.13 -13.78
CA LYS A 163 25.21 0.73 -14.97
C LYS A 163 25.50 -0.68 -15.48
N PRO A 164 26.76 -1.15 -15.62
CA PRO A 164 27.05 -2.50 -16.10
C PRO A 164 26.72 -3.60 -15.08
N LYS A 165 26.45 -3.24 -13.82
CA LYS A 165 26.17 -4.15 -12.73
C LYS A 165 24.69 -4.21 -12.33
N ILE A 166 23.85 -3.35 -12.95
CA ILE A 166 22.44 -3.30 -12.62
C ILE A 166 21.72 -4.56 -13.13
N VAL A 167 21.00 -5.19 -12.21
CA VAL A 167 20.00 -6.23 -12.48
C VAL A 167 18.62 -5.64 -12.22
N GLU A 168 17.85 -5.47 -13.30
CA GLU A 168 16.57 -4.77 -13.24
C GLU A 168 15.40 -5.75 -13.03
N GLY A 169 14.66 -5.55 -11.93
CA GLY A 169 13.41 -6.26 -11.66
C GLY A 169 12.20 -5.51 -12.23
N GLN A 170 11.20 -6.22 -12.71
CA GLN A 170 9.95 -5.62 -13.23
C GLN A 170 9.14 -4.90 -12.15
N SER A 171 9.39 -5.21 -10.87
CA SER A 171 8.80 -4.57 -9.71
C SER A 171 9.80 -4.53 -8.56
N ILE A 172 9.50 -3.74 -7.51
CA ILE A 172 10.35 -3.70 -6.31
C ILE A 172 10.38 -5.05 -5.56
N THR A 173 9.34 -5.88 -5.70
CA THR A 173 9.34 -7.24 -5.15
C THR A 173 10.34 -8.14 -5.88
N GLN A 174 10.42 -8.05 -7.21
CA GLN A 174 11.42 -8.81 -7.96
C GLN A 174 12.84 -8.32 -7.66
N ALA A 175 13.05 -7.01 -7.52
CA ALA A 175 14.35 -6.47 -7.11
C ALA A 175 14.77 -7.02 -5.73
N TYR A 176 13.86 -7.03 -4.76
CA TYR A 176 14.08 -7.67 -3.46
C TYR A 176 14.42 -9.17 -3.60
N GLN A 177 13.68 -9.91 -4.44
CA GLN A 177 13.89 -11.34 -4.66
C GLN A 177 15.28 -11.64 -5.21
N PHE A 178 15.82 -10.83 -6.14
CA PHE A 178 17.18 -11.02 -6.64
C PHE A 178 18.23 -10.96 -5.52
N VAL A 179 18.04 -10.08 -4.53
CA VAL A 179 18.95 -10.00 -3.39
C VAL A 179 18.72 -11.14 -2.40
N SER A 180 17.47 -11.42 -2.04
CA SER A 180 17.12 -12.43 -1.03
C SER A 180 17.49 -13.85 -1.47
N THR A 181 17.55 -14.12 -2.77
CA THR A 181 17.95 -15.42 -3.35
C THR A 181 19.44 -15.47 -3.74
N GLY A 182 20.20 -14.39 -3.52
CA GLY A 182 21.63 -14.33 -3.82
C GLY A 182 21.97 -14.10 -5.29
N ASN A 183 21.00 -13.77 -6.15
CA ASN A 183 21.23 -13.40 -7.54
C ASN A 183 21.78 -11.97 -7.71
N ALA A 184 21.74 -11.17 -6.66
CA ALA A 184 22.46 -9.91 -6.51
C ALA A 184 22.99 -9.82 -5.08
N GLU A 185 24.19 -9.25 -4.91
CA GLU A 185 24.80 -9.11 -3.58
C GLU A 185 24.07 -8.08 -2.74
N LEU A 186 23.53 -7.04 -3.40
CA LEU A 186 22.77 -5.96 -2.76
C LEU A 186 21.77 -5.38 -3.76
N GLY A 187 20.82 -4.61 -3.25
CA GLY A 187 19.84 -3.93 -4.11
C GLY A 187 19.10 -2.82 -3.36
N PHE A 188 18.52 -1.92 -4.14
CA PHE A 188 17.58 -0.95 -3.62
C PHE A 188 16.19 -1.61 -3.50
N VAL A 189 15.63 -1.53 -2.29
CA VAL A 189 14.37 -2.15 -1.89
C VAL A 189 13.47 -1.12 -1.19
N ALA A 190 12.18 -1.40 -1.09
CA ALA A 190 11.31 -0.63 -0.19
C ALA A 190 11.61 -1.03 1.26
N LEU A 191 11.72 -0.07 2.16
CA LEU A 191 11.97 -0.35 3.58
C LEU A 191 10.94 -1.35 4.14
N SER A 192 9.68 -1.26 3.71
CA SER A 192 8.60 -2.15 4.09
C SER A 192 8.83 -3.65 3.80
N GLN A 193 9.76 -3.98 2.93
CA GLN A 193 10.08 -5.38 2.59
C GLN A 193 11.07 -6.01 3.58
N ILE A 194 11.80 -5.18 4.32
CA ILE A 194 12.89 -5.59 5.21
C ILE A 194 12.74 -5.05 6.64
N TYR A 195 11.62 -4.40 6.96
CA TYR A 195 11.43 -3.69 8.23
C TYR A 195 10.09 -4.03 8.84
N LYS A 196 10.10 -4.29 10.14
CA LYS A 196 8.91 -4.53 10.93
C LYS A 196 9.13 -4.07 12.38
N ASP A 197 8.15 -3.35 12.92
CA ASP A 197 8.09 -2.97 14.33
C ASP A 197 9.40 -2.34 14.86
N GLY A 198 9.95 -1.38 14.12
CA GLY A 198 11.10 -0.59 14.56
C GLY A 198 12.46 -1.13 14.15
N LYS A 199 12.56 -2.26 13.43
CA LYS A 199 13.85 -2.89 13.10
C LYS A 199 13.88 -3.54 11.72
N VAL A 200 15.07 -3.63 11.14
CA VAL A 200 15.36 -4.47 9.97
C VAL A 200 15.27 -5.94 10.37
N THR A 201 14.57 -6.75 9.59
CA THR A 201 14.22 -8.14 9.90
C THR A 201 15.30 -9.16 9.56
N GLY A 202 16.38 -8.75 8.87
CA GLY A 202 17.52 -9.60 8.53
C GLY A 202 18.45 -8.94 7.52
N GLY A 203 19.68 -9.45 7.43
CA GLY A 203 20.73 -8.90 6.59
C GLY A 203 21.26 -7.56 7.10
N SER A 204 21.74 -6.72 6.19
CA SER A 204 22.27 -5.39 6.50
C SER A 204 21.71 -4.34 5.56
N ALA A 205 21.46 -3.14 6.06
CA ALA A 205 20.79 -2.10 5.31
C ALA A 205 21.35 -0.70 5.58
N TRP A 206 21.33 0.14 4.54
CA TRP A 206 21.40 1.58 4.64
C TRP A 206 20.02 2.16 4.32
N ILE A 207 19.38 2.78 5.31
CA ILE A 207 18.15 3.54 5.09
C ILE A 207 18.56 4.83 4.39
N VAL A 208 18.08 5.01 3.16
CA VAL A 208 18.48 6.14 2.32
C VAL A 208 17.90 7.44 2.90
N PRO A 209 18.72 8.47 3.13
CA PRO A 209 18.23 9.77 3.57
C PRO A 209 17.22 10.38 2.57
N ALA A 210 16.17 11.02 3.09
CA ALA A 210 15.06 11.52 2.29
C ALA A 210 15.49 12.56 1.23
N GLU A 211 16.54 13.31 1.49
CA GLU A 211 17.10 14.30 0.56
C GLU A 211 17.82 13.68 -0.64
N MET A 212 18.04 12.35 -0.64
CA MET A 212 18.75 11.67 -1.73
C MET A 212 17.88 11.38 -2.96
N HIS A 213 16.58 11.48 -2.84
CA HIS A 213 15.61 11.26 -3.91
C HIS A 213 14.33 12.08 -3.69
N ASP A 214 13.47 12.16 -4.68
CA ASP A 214 12.16 12.78 -4.53
C ASP A 214 11.29 11.97 -3.55
N PRO A 215 10.39 12.62 -2.78
CA PRO A 215 9.50 11.92 -1.85
C PRO A 215 8.64 10.86 -2.57
N ILE A 216 8.60 9.65 -2.03
CA ILE A 216 7.78 8.55 -2.57
C ILE A 216 6.38 8.63 -1.93
N LYS A 217 5.61 9.67 -2.30
CA LYS A 217 4.21 9.82 -1.86
C LYS A 217 3.35 8.80 -2.58
N GLN A 218 2.51 8.09 -1.84
CA GLN A 218 1.71 6.98 -2.35
C GLN A 218 0.23 7.31 -2.19
N ASP A 219 -0.47 7.41 -3.31
CA ASP A 219 -1.89 7.76 -3.33
C ASP A 219 -2.79 6.53 -3.56
N ALA A 220 -3.93 6.55 -2.88
CA ALA A 220 -5.03 5.62 -3.07
C ALA A 220 -6.17 6.32 -3.83
N VAL A 221 -6.88 5.55 -4.68
CA VAL A 221 -8.05 6.02 -5.43
C VAL A 221 -9.10 4.92 -5.55
N ILE A 222 -10.39 5.31 -5.63
CA ILE A 222 -11.46 4.44 -6.12
C ILE A 222 -11.52 4.63 -7.64
N LEU A 223 -11.37 3.52 -8.38
CA LEU A 223 -11.57 3.50 -9.83
C LEU A 223 -13.06 3.54 -10.18
N ASN A 224 -13.41 3.97 -11.39
CA ASN A 224 -14.82 4.07 -11.80
C ASN A 224 -15.60 2.75 -11.67
N LYS A 225 -14.93 1.60 -11.76
CA LYS A 225 -15.55 0.28 -11.53
C LYS A 225 -15.98 0.06 -10.07
N GLY A 226 -15.32 0.69 -9.12
CA GLY A 226 -15.63 0.61 -7.69
C GLY A 226 -16.61 1.67 -7.18
N LYS A 227 -17.13 2.56 -8.05
CA LYS A 227 -17.95 3.72 -7.64
C LYS A 227 -19.18 3.35 -6.81
N ASP A 228 -19.81 2.23 -7.11
CA ASP A 228 -21.04 1.77 -6.47
C ASP A 228 -20.77 0.63 -5.43
N ASN A 229 -19.53 0.15 -5.31
CA ASN A 229 -19.14 -0.88 -4.35
C ASN A 229 -18.96 -0.30 -2.95
N ALA A 230 -19.77 -0.79 -1.98
CA ALA A 230 -19.71 -0.37 -0.58
C ALA A 230 -18.37 -0.75 0.08
N ALA A 231 -17.80 -1.93 -0.26
CA ALA A 231 -16.52 -2.38 0.25
C ALA A 231 -15.35 -1.48 -0.24
N ALA A 232 -15.42 -0.96 -1.48
CA ALA A 232 -14.41 -0.02 -1.99
C ALA A 232 -14.39 1.30 -1.19
N LYS A 233 -15.58 1.85 -0.91
CA LYS A 233 -15.73 3.07 -0.09
C LYS A 233 -15.27 2.82 1.36
N SER A 234 -15.68 1.70 1.93
CA SER A 234 -15.29 1.29 3.28
C SER A 234 -13.78 1.12 3.40
N LEU A 235 -13.09 0.52 2.40
CA LEU A 235 -11.65 0.35 2.39
C LEU A 235 -10.91 1.69 2.38
N ILE A 236 -11.35 2.65 1.55
CA ILE A 236 -10.74 3.99 1.51
C ILE A 236 -10.86 4.69 2.86
N GLU A 237 -12.01 4.62 3.52
CA GLU A 237 -12.17 5.20 4.87
C GLU A 237 -11.37 4.42 5.93
N TYR A 238 -11.30 3.10 5.83
CA TYR A 238 -10.48 2.28 6.72
C TYR A 238 -8.99 2.64 6.64
N LEU A 239 -8.47 2.86 5.43
CA LEU A 239 -7.08 3.26 5.20
C LEU A 239 -6.72 4.63 5.84
N LYS A 240 -7.70 5.53 5.99
CA LYS A 240 -7.54 6.81 6.71
C LYS A 240 -7.60 6.64 8.24
N GLY A 241 -8.06 5.50 8.70
CA GLY A 241 -8.30 5.23 10.12
C GLY A 241 -7.05 4.85 10.91
N PRO A 242 -7.13 4.90 12.25
CA PRO A 242 -5.98 4.70 13.13
C PRO A 242 -5.44 3.26 13.09
N LYS A 243 -6.26 2.24 12.84
CA LYS A 243 -5.81 0.84 12.74
C LYS A 243 -4.90 0.65 11.52
N ALA A 244 -5.33 1.09 10.34
CA ALA A 244 -4.50 1.04 9.14
C ALA A 244 -3.23 1.88 9.30
N ALA A 245 -3.32 3.08 9.88
CA ALA A 245 -2.19 3.95 10.17
C ALA A 245 -1.13 3.25 11.06
N ALA A 246 -1.56 2.53 12.09
CA ALA A 246 -0.67 1.77 12.96
C ALA A 246 0.06 0.66 12.19
N VAL A 247 -0.67 -0.11 11.37
CA VAL A 247 -0.07 -1.15 10.51
C VAL A 247 0.94 -0.52 9.54
N ILE A 248 0.56 0.55 8.83
CA ILE A 248 1.41 1.24 7.85
C ILE A 248 2.74 1.68 8.51
N LYS A 249 2.66 2.34 9.67
CA LYS A 249 3.84 2.77 10.43
C LYS A 249 4.72 1.61 10.88
N SER A 250 4.13 0.46 11.26
CA SER A 250 4.90 -0.72 11.70
C SER A 250 5.80 -1.30 10.61
N PHE A 251 5.51 -1.02 9.33
CA PHE A 251 6.34 -1.38 8.18
C PHE A 251 7.29 -0.26 7.72
N GLY A 252 7.48 0.81 8.52
CA GLY A 252 8.46 1.86 8.25
C GLY A 252 7.99 2.97 7.30
N TYR A 253 6.70 3.05 6.99
CA TYR A 253 6.13 4.19 6.26
C TYR A 253 5.92 5.39 7.16
N GLN A 254 5.97 6.58 6.56
CA GLN A 254 5.48 7.83 7.14
C GLN A 254 4.04 8.10 6.66
N LEU A 255 3.30 8.92 7.41
CA LEU A 255 1.94 9.35 7.10
C LEU A 255 1.88 10.88 7.04
#